data_544cc812fcb979cd679fa8d28fcaa968
#
_entry.id   544cc812fcb979cd679fa8d28fcaa968
#
_cell.length_a   1.000
_cell.length_b   1.000
_cell.length_c   1.000
_cell.angle_alpha   90.00
_cell.angle_beta   90.00
_cell.angle_gamma   90.00
#
_symmetry.space_group_name_H-M   'P 1'
#
loop_
_entity.id
_entity.type
_entity.pdbx_description
1 polymer ?
#
loop_
_entity_poly.entity_id
_entity_poly.type
_entity_poly.pdbx_seq_one_letter_code
_entity_poly.pdbx_strand_id
1 'polypeptide(L)'
;MTPISPETRQFINEHQSDDVRNLALQARKYPDVDIPAAITQIAGRQIAAEKIPSWKEIDDIWYPKHLSLEQCSSEITARYKASLLQGESLADLTGGFGIDCSFLATGFRSATYVERQTELCAIAAHNFPALDLNHISVRNDDGVAYLEAMSPVDCIFLDPARRNEHGGKTVAISDCEPNVAKLEGLLLSKANRIMIKLSPMLDLSQALKELPHTQEVHIISVNNECKELLLLLGQTAPEEIP
;
A
#
# COMPACT_ATOMS: atom_id res chain seq x y z
N MET A 1 10.52 -14.59 5.36
CA MET A 1 9.59 -15.70 5.01
C MET A 1 10.41 -16.91 4.61
N THR A 2 10.04 -18.11 5.03
CA THR A 2 10.71 -19.33 4.57
C THR A 2 10.28 -19.62 3.12
N PRO A 3 11.21 -20.02 2.22
CA PRO A 3 10.84 -20.38 0.86
C PRO A 3 9.77 -21.49 0.88
N ILE A 4 8.75 -21.33 0.05
CA ILE A 4 7.67 -22.33 -0.09
C ILE A 4 8.26 -23.59 -0.74
N SER A 5 8.10 -24.75 -0.08
CA SER A 5 8.60 -26.03 -0.63
C SER A 5 7.88 -26.42 -1.92
N PRO A 6 8.47 -27.26 -2.78
CA PRO A 6 7.83 -27.75 -3.99
C PRO A 6 6.46 -28.40 -3.72
N GLU A 7 6.35 -29.20 -2.65
CA GLU A 7 5.14 -29.89 -2.23
C GLU A 7 4.04 -28.89 -1.83
N THR A 8 4.43 -27.86 -1.06
CA THR A 8 3.50 -26.78 -0.66
C THR A 8 3.06 -25.96 -1.87
N ARG A 9 3.97 -25.69 -2.83
CA ARG A 9 3.63 -24.97 -4.07
C ARG A 9 2.67 -25.77 -4.94
N GLN A 10 2.89 -27.06 -5.08
CA GLN A 10 1.98 -27.95 -5.80
C GLN A 10 0.59 -27.94 -5.16
N PHE A 11 0.55 -28.10 -3.83
CA PHE A 11 -0.72 -28.03 -3.07
C PHE A 11 -1.48 -26.73 -3.30
N ILE A 12 -0.79 -25.59 -3.27
CA ILE A 12 -1.39 -24.26 -3.54
C ILE A 12 -2.05 -24.25 -4.93
N ASN A 13 -1.36 -24.77 -5.94
CA ASN A 13 -1.86 -24.76 -7.32
C ASN A 13 -3.06 -25.71 -7.52
N GLU A 14 -3.07 -26.86 -6.85
CA GLU A 14 -4.18 -27.83 -6.93
C GLU A 14 -5.43 -27.35 -6.19
N HIS A 15 -5.26 -26.54 -5.13
CA HIS A 15 -6.34 -26.14 -4.22
C HIS A 15 -6.68 -24.63 -4.29
N GLN A 16 -6.26 -23.92 -5.34
CA GLN A 16 -6.40 -22.45 -5.42
C GLN A 16 -7.87 -21.96 -5.38
N SER A 17 -8.85 -22.81 -5.68
CA SER A 17 -10.28 -22.49 -5.66
C SER A 17 -11.02 -23.07 -4.46
N ASP A 18 -10.33 -23.80 -3.57
CA ASP A 18 -10.95 -24.49 -2.45
C ASP A 18 -11.19 -23.55 -1.26
N ASP A 19 -12.15 -23.93 -0.41
CA ASP A 19 -12.39 -23.20 0.84
C ASP A 19 -11.22 -23.43 1.82
N VAL A 20 -10.51 -22.36 2.12
CA VAL A 20 -9.32 -22.39 3.01
C VAL A 20 -9.63 -22.88 4.42
N ARG A 21 -10.86 -22.72 4.92
CA ARG A 21 -11.27 -23.23 6.23
C ARG A 21 -11.33 -24.76 6.22
N ASN A 22 -11.87 -25.34 5.14
CA ASN A 22 -11.92 -26.77 4.95
C ASN A 22 -10.53 -27.37 4.79
N LEU A 23 -9.61 -26.69 4.09
CA LEU A 23 -8.21 -27.10 3.97
C LEU A 23 -7.51 -27.11 5.34
N ALA A 24 -7.74 -26.10 6.18
CA ALA A 24 -7.19 -26.03 7.54
C ALA A 24 -7.62 -27.24 8.39
N LEU A 25 -8.88 -27.66 8.31
CA LEU A 25 -9.39 -28.81 9.05
C LEU A 25 -8.77 -30.14 8.59
N GLN A 26 -8.29 -30.18 7.35
CA GLN A 26 -7.71 -31.38 6.75
C GLN A 26 -6.17 -31.43 6.85
N ALA A 27 -5.53 -30.51 7.55
CA ALA A 27 -4.07 -30.35 7.63
C ALA A 27 -3.33 -31.67 7.91
N ARG A 28 -3.88 -32.55 8.74
CA ARG A 28 -3.27 -33.85 9.09
C ARG A 28 -3.14 -34.84 7.90
N LYS A 29 -3.86 -34.59 6.80
CA LYS A 29 -3.79 -35.44 5.59
C LYS A 29 -2.56 -35.12 4.73
N TYR A 30 -1.91 -33.99 4.96
CA TYR A 30 -0.83 -33.45 4.14
C TYR A 30 0.41 -33.16 5.00
N PRO A 31 1.09 -34.20 5.51
CA PRO A 31 2.19 -34.03 6.48
C PRO A 31 3.41 -33.29 5.90
N ASP A 32 3.61 -33.33 4.57
CA ASP A 32 4.76 -32.74 3.88
C ASP A 32 4.46 -31.30 3.38
N VAL A 33 3.27 -30.78 3.65
CA VAL A 33 2.82 -29.45 3.21
C VAL A 33 2.79 -28.48 4.40
N ASP A 34 3.39 -27.32 4.23
CA ASP A 34 3.18 -26.20 5.17
C ASP A 34 1.77 -25.61 4.97
N ILE A 35 0.78 -26.22 5.62
CA ILE A 35 -0.63 -25.84 5.48
C ILE A 35 -0.88 -24.40 5.89
N PRO A 36 -0.34 -23.82 6.99
CA PRO A 36 -0.48 -22.41 7.30
C PRO A 36 0.01 -21.47 6.18
N ALA A 37 1.18 -21.76 5.62
CA ALA A 37 1.69 -20.99 4.47
C ALA A 37 0.80 -21.17 3.23
N ALA A 38 0.41 -22.42 2.90
CA ALA A 38 -0.45 -22.71 1.76
C ALA A 38 -1.80 -21.98 1.84
N ILE A 39 -2.47 -22.01 2.99
CA ILE A 39 -3.75 -21.32 3.23
C ILE A 39 -3.58 -19.80 3.04
N THR A 40 -2.49 -19.23 3.55
CA THR A 40 -2.20 -17.80 3.37
C THR A 40 -2.09 -17.44 1.90
N GLN A 41 -1.38 -18.25 1.11
CA GLN A 41 -1.21 -18.00 -0.33
C GLN A 41 -2.51 -18.25 -1.11
N ILE A 42 -3.26 -19.30 -0.82
CA ILE A 42 -4.55 -19.60 -1.48
C ILE A 42 -5.55 -18.48 -1.19
N ALA A 43 -5.74 -18.09 0.07
CA ALA A 43 -6.61 -16.98 0.45
C ALA A 43 -6.18 -15.67 -0.22
N GLY A 44 -4.87 -15.43 -0.25
CA GLY A 44 -4.29 -14.26 -0.91
C GLY A 44 -4.61 -14.20 -2.41
N ARG A 45 -4.43 -15.32 -3.13
CA ARG A 45 -4.78 -15.42 -4.57
C ARG A 45 -6.27 -15.22 -4.82
N GLN A 46 -7.13 -15.75 -3.96
CA GLN A 46 -8.59 -15.58 -4.08
C GLN A 46 -9.00 -14.11 -3.93
N ILE A 47 -8.47 -13.40 -2.92
CA ILE A 47 -8.74 -11.98 -2.72
C ILE A 47 -8.15 -11.15 -3.87
N ALA A 48 -6.91 -11.44 -4.28
CA ALA A 48 -6.24 -10.72 -5.36
C ALA A 48 -6.96 -10.87 -6.70
N ALA A 49 -7.60 -12.01 -6.96
CA ALA A 49 -8.38 -12.22 -8.18
C ALA A 49 -9.48 -11.17 -8.40
N GLU A 50 -10.05 -10.63 -7.32
CA GLU A 50 -11.07 -9.59 -7.38
C GLU A 50 -10.47 -8.19 -7.21
N LYS A 51 -9.51 -8.05 -6.32
CA LYS A 51 -9.01 -6.75 -5.87
C LYS A 51 -7.86 -6.24 -6.72
N ILE A 52 -7.00 -7.14 -7.24
CA ILE A 52 -5.77 -6.84 -7.99
C ILE A 52 -5.63 -7.86 -9.14
N PRO A 53 -6.56 -7.88 -10.10
CA PRO A 53 -6.63 -8.94 -11.11
C PRO A 53 -5.36 -9.08 -11.95
N SER A 54 -4.59 -8.02 -12.19
CA SER A 54 -3.33 -8.10 -12.93
C SER A 54 -2.24 -8.91 -12.21
N TRP A 55 -2.30 -9.05 -10.89
CA TRP A 55 -1.33 -9.85 -10.13
C TRP A 55 -1.70 -11.34 -10.12
N LYS A 56 -2.96 -11.68 -10.36
CA LYS A 56 -3.43 -13.07 -10.41
C LYS A 56 -2.71 -13.90 -11.48
N GLU A 57 -2.36 -13.26 -12.59
CA GLU A 57 -1.73 -13.93 -13.73
C GLU A 57 -0.22 -14.22 -13.50
N ILE A 58 0.33 -13.79 -12.35
CA ILE A 58 1.74 -13.95 -12.00
C ILE A 58 1.85 -14.99 -10.89
N ASP A 59 2.35 -16.18 -11.23
CA ASP A 59 2.40 -17.33 -10.31
C ASP A 59 3.31 -17.12 -9.09
N ASP A 60 4.34 -16.29 -9.21
CA ASP A 60 5.38 -16.12 -8.20
C ASP A 60 5.11 -14.95 -7.24
N ILE A 61 3.87 -14.46 -7.15
CA ILE A 61 3.48 -13.45 -6.16
C ILE A 61 3.31 -14.08 -4.78
N TRP A 62 3.92 -13.46 -3.78
CA TRP A 62 3.71 -13.77 -2.38
C TRP A 62 2.67 -12.86 -1.77
N TYR A 63 1.72 -13.45 -1.05
CA TYR A 63 0.65 -12.71 -0.40
C TYR A 63 0.88 -12.66 1.11
N PRO A 64 0.63 -11.50 1.76
CA PRO A 64 0.71 -11.36 3.21
C PRO A 64 -0.51 -12.00 3.89
N LYS A 65 -0.51 -11.98 5.22
CA LYS A 65 -1.67 -12.36 6.00
C LYS A 65 -2.90 -11.53 5.59
N HIS A 66 -4.07 -12.14 5.71
CA HIS A 66 -5.38 -11.64 5.27
C HIS A 66 -5.65 -10.15 5.56
N LEU A 67 -5.34 -9.67 6.77
CA LEU A 67 -5.60 -8.28 7.17
C LEU A 67 -4.90 -7.26 6.26
N SER A 68 -3.64 -7.47 5.92
CA SER A 68 -2.90 -6.54 5.04
C SER A 68 -3.46 -6.50 3.63
N LEU A 69 -4.01 -7.61 3.14
CA LEU A 69 -4.69 -7.69 1.85
C LEU A 69 -6.06 -6.99 1.85
N GLU A 70 -6.82 -7.10 2.94
CA GLU A 70 -8.09 -6.40 3.05
C GLU A 70 -7.92 -4.88 3.06
N GLN A 71 -6.88 -4.40 3.73
CA GLN A 71 -6.61 -2.97 3.91
C GLN A 71 -5.90 -2.31 2.72
N CYS A 72 -5.27 -3.08 1.82
CA CYS A 72 -4.60 -2.49 0.66
C CYS A 72 -5.58 -1.91 -0.36
N SER A 73 -5.09 -1.02 -1.21
CA SER A 73 -5.84 -0.46 -2.33
C SER A 73 -6.27 -1.54 -3.34
N SER A 74 -7.38 -1.30 -4.04
CA SER A 74 -7.72 -2.07 -5.23
C SER A 74 -6.87 -1.63 -6.42
N GLU A 75 -6.74 -2.47 -7.44
CA GLU A 75 -6.04 -2.12 -8.68
C GLU A 75 -6.62 -0.87 -9.33
N ILE A 76 -7.95 -0.73 -9.34
CA ILE A 76 -8.65 0.43 -9.93
C ILE A 76 -8.21 1.73 -9.24
N THR A 77 -8.20 1.75 -7.91
CA THR A 77 -7.81 2.97 -7.18
C THR A 77 -6.31 3.21 -7.24
N ALA A 78 -5.48 2.16 -7.28
CA ALA A 78 -4.02 2.29 -7.44
C ALA A 78 -3.65 2.83 -8.83
N ARG A 79 -4.29 2.36 -9.91
CA ARG A 79 -4.11 2.87 -11.27
C ARG A 79 -4.55 4.33 -11.40
N TYR A 80 -5.65 4.71 -10.76
CA TYR A 80 -6.07 6.10 -10.71
C TYR A 80 -5.00 6.99 -10.05
N LYS A 81 -4.49 6.61 -8.88
CA LYS A 81 -3.39 7.32 -8.21
C LYS A 81 -2.15 7.44 -9.09
N ALA A 82 -1.79 6.36 -9.78
CA ALA A 82 -0.66 6.34 -10.70
C ALA A 82 -0.82 7.31 -11.89
N SER A 83 -2.06 7.57 -12.33
CA SER A 83 -2.32 8.54 -13.42
C SER A 83 -2.10 10.00 -13.01
N LEU A 84 -2.04 10.30 -11.71
CA LEU A 84 -1.91 11.66 -11.18
C LEU A 84 -0.45 12.09 -10.95
N LEU A 85 0.49 11.17 -10.88
CA LEU A 85 1.89 11.44 -10.56
C LEU A 85 2.83 10.82 -11.58
N GLN A 86 3.89 11.57 -11.93
CA GLN A 86 5.01 11.09 -12.74
C GLN A 86 6.25 11.91 -12.41
N GLY A 87 7.43 11.37 -12.67
CA GLY A 87 8.71 12.06 -12.42
C GLY A 87 9.91 11.15 -12.52
N GLU A 88 11.06 11.61 -12.04
CA GLU A 88 12.30 10.84 -11.98
C GLU A 88 12.34 9.96 -10.72
N SER A 89 11.84 10.46 -9.57
CA SER A 89 12.00 9.82 -8.27
C SER A 89 10.74 9.87 -7.40
N LEU A 90 10.40 8.72 -6.81
CA LEU A 90 9.28 8.53 -5.88
C LEU A 90 9.77 7.96 -4.55
N ALA A 91 9.20 8.41 -3.43
CA ALA A 91 9.30 7.74 -2.15
C ALA A 91 7.88 7.42 -1.60
N ASP A 92 7.59 6.14 -1.42
CA ASP A 92 6.42 5.66 -0.67
C ASP A 92 6.87 5.41 0.78
N LEU A 93 6.40 6.24 1.71
CA LEU A 93 6.82 6.22 3.11
C LEU A 93 5.94 5.31 4.00
N THR A 94 4.94 4.66 3.41
CA THR A 94 3.95 3.81 4.10
C THR A 94 3.62 2.56 3.30
N GLY A 95 4.65 1.88 2.83
CA GLY A 95 4.61 0.87 1.78
C GLY A 95 3.56 -0.23 1.89
N GLY A 96 3.28 -0.73 3.12
CA GLY A 96 2.29 -1.77 3.35
C GLY A 96 2.52 -3.02 2.50
N PHE A 97 1.49 -3.54 1.84
CA PHE A 97 1.65 -4.66 0.91
C PHE A 97 2.33 -4.27 -0.42
N GLY A 98 2.50 -2.98 -0.68
CA GLY A 98 3.21 -2.49 -1.88
C GLY A 98 2.33 -2.27 -3.11
N ILE A 99 1.00 -2.35 -3.01
CA ILE A 99 0.10 -2.17 -4.16
C ILE A 99 0.22 -0.75 -4.70
N ASP A 100 0.02 0.27 -3.88
CA ASP A 100 0.11 1.66 -4.33
C ASP A 100 1.50 1.96 -4.89
N CYS A 101 2.57 1.54 -4.20
CA CYS A 101 3.94 1.70 -4.66
C CYS A 101 4.18 1.07 -6.03
N SER A 102 3.69 -0.16 -6.26
CA SER A 102 3.90 -0.89 -7.52
C SER A 102 3.28 -0.19 -8.72
N PHE A 103 2.07 0.37 -8.57
CA PHE A 103 1.40 1.11 -9.65
C PHE A 103 1.98 2.51 -9.83
N LEU A 104 2.22 3.24 -8.74
CA LEU A 104 2.83 4.57 -8.78
C LEU A 104 4.21 4.54 -9.46
N ALA A 105 5.05 3.57 -9.09
CA ALA A 105 6.42 3.44 -9.61
C ALA A 105 6.49 3.31 -11.13
N THR A 106 5.43 2.88 -11.81
CA THR A 106 5.40 2.81 -13.29
C THR A 106 5.54 4.17 -13.96
N GLY A 107 5.22 5.27 -13.26
CA GLY A 107 5.39 6.64 -13.73
C GLY A 107 6.75 7.27 -13.38
N PHE A 108 7.68 6.52 -12.77
CA PHE A 108 8.94 7.04 -12.25
C PHE A 108 10.14 6.21 -12.74
N ARG A 109 11.30 6.87 -12.85
CA ARG A 109 12.55 6.20 -13.19
C ARG A 109 13.12 5.40 -12.02
N SER A 110 12.89 5.87 -10.80
CA SER A 110 13.29 5.19 -9.56
C SER A 110 12.24 5.39 -8.48
N ALA A 111 12.04 4.37 -7.65
CA ALA A 111 11.16 4.46 -6.50
C ALA A 111 11.81 3.85 -5.26
N THR A 112 11.48 4.38 -4.11
CA THR A 112 11.83 3.82 -2.81
C THR A 112 10.55 3.46 -2.07
N TYR A 113 10.43 2.20 -1.71
CA TYR A 113 9.40 1.66 -0.84
C TYR A 113 9.94 1.57 0.59
N VAL A 114 9.25 2.19 1.55
CA VAL A 114 9.64 2.21 2.97
C VAL A 114 8.52 1.60 3.81
N GLU A 115 8.86 0.58 4.60
CA GLU A 115 7.91 -0.12 5.46
C GLU A 115 8.61 -0.62 6.73
N ARG A 116 7.96 -0.44 7.89
CA ARG A 116 8.52 -0.84 9.18
C ARG A 116 8.40 -2.33 9.48
N GLN A 117 7.42 -3.01 8.88
CA GLN A 117 7.19 -4.44 9.08
C GLN A 117 8.12 -5.27 8.19
N THR A 118 9.10 -5.94 8.81
CA THR A 118 10.10 -6.76 8.09
C THR A 118 9.45 -7.84 7.20
N GLU A 119 8.31 -8.39 7.63
CA GLU A 119 7.59 -9.40 6.83
C GLU A 119 7.07 -8.81 5.51
N LEU A 120 6.48 -7.60 5.54
CA LEU A 120 6.00 -6.91 4.35
C LEU A 120 7.15 -6.47 3.44
N CYS A 121 8.27 -6.01 4.01
CA CYS A 121 9.48 -5.71 3.24
C CYS A 121 10.01 -6.94 2.50
N ALA A 122 10.02 -8.11 3.14
CA ALA A 122 10.46 -9.36 2.50
C ALA A 122 9.53 -9.76 1.33
N ILE A 123 8.23 -9.59 1.50
CA ILE A 123 7.22 -9.83 0.46
C ILE A 123 7.42 -8.84 -0.70
N ALA A 124 7.55 -7.54 -0.42
CA ALA A 124 7.77 -6.51 -1.42
C ALA A 124 9.07 -6.73 -2.21
N ALA A 125 10.17 -7.07 -1.53
CA ALA A 125 11.45 -7.37 -2.16
C ALA A 125 11.40 -8.60 -3.10
N HIS A 126 10.49 -9.54 -2.84
CA HIS A 126 10.22 -10.67 -3.72
C HIS A 126 9.30 -10.28 -4.88
N ASN A 127 8.19 -9.57 -4.58
CA ASN A 127 7.15 -9.29 -5.55
C ASN A 127 7.55 -8.25 -6.59
N PHE A 128 8.29 -7.19 -6.23
CA PHE A 128 8.65 -6.15 -7.21
C PHE A 128 9.44 -6.69 -8.39
N PRO A 129 10.48 -7.52 -8.22
CA PRO A 129 11.13 -8.18 -9.35
C PRO A 129 10.20 -9.10 -10.16
N ALA A 130 9.30 -9.85 -9.51
CA ALA A 130 8.32 -10.69 -10.19
C ALA A 130 7.31 -9.88 -11.03
N LEU A 131 7.14 -8.60 -10.71
CA LEU A 131 6.32 -7.62 -11.44
C LEU A 131 7.13 -6.80 -12.46
N ASP A 132 8.39 -7.14 -12.73
CA ASP A 132 9.34 -6.37 -13.55
C ASP A 132 9.62 -4.94 -13.03
N LEU A 133 9.40 -4.68 -11.74
CA LEU A 133 9.61 -3.38 -11.08
C LEU A 133 10.99 -3.30 -10.41
N ASN A 134 12.06 -3.66 -11.13
CA ASN A 134 13.43 -3.72 -10.62
C ASN A 134 14.02 -2.36 -10.21
N HIS A 135 13.37 -1.26 -10.55
CA HIS A 135 13.75 0.10 -10.18
C HIS A 135 13.21 0.54 -8.82
N ILE A 136 12.49 -0.33 -8.09
CA ILE A 136 12.01 -0.07 -6.73
C ILE A 136 13.03 -0.60 -5.73
N SER A 137 13.54 0.29 -4.86
CA SER A 137 14.39 -0.06 -3.72
C SER A 137 13.54 -0.26 -2.46
N VAL A 138 13.67 -1.42 -1.81
CA VAL A 138 12.96 -1.71 -0.56
C VAL A 138 13.81 -1.28 0.64
N ARG A 139 13.20 -0.56 1.58
CA ARG A 139 13.78 -0.13 2.85
C ARG A 139 12.92 -0.60 4.02
N ASN A 140 13.50 -1.39 4.91
CA ASN A 140 12.86 -1.75 6.16
C ASN A 140 13.22 -0.68 7.21
N ASP A 141 12.39 0.35 7.29
CA ASP A 141 12.63 1.51 8.14
C ASP A 141 11.29 2.14 8.58
N ASP A 142 11.34 3.02 9.55
CA ASP A 142 10.24 3.91 9.88
C ASP A 142 10.13 5.03 8.85
N GLY A 143 8.93 5.27 8.31
CA GLY A 143 8.71 6.25 7.24
C GLY A 143 9.09 7.67 7.63
N VAL A 144 8.93 8.07 8.90
CA VAL A 144 9.29 9.41 9.40
C VAL A 144 10.81 9.53 9.55
N ALA A 145 11.44 8.52 10.14
CA ALA A 145 12.90 8.48 10.27
C ALA A 145 13.59 8.50 8.88
N TYR A 146 13.04 7.74 7.93
CA TYR A 146 13.52 7.76 6.55
C TYR A 146 13.33 9.14 5.90
N LEU A 147 12.16 9.79 6.07
CA LEU A 147 11.87 11.13 5.55
C LEU A 147 12.87 12.17 6.06
N GLU A 148 13.25 12.12 7.35
CA GLU A 148 14.23 13.03 7.93
C GLU A 148 15.61 12.89 7.27
N ALA A 149 16.03 11.66 6.98
CA ALA A 149 17.37 11.35 6.48
C ALA A 149 17.50 11.37 4.95
N MET A 150 16.40 11.17 4.20
CA MET A 150 16.44 11.03 2.74
C MET A 150 16.83 12.33 2.02
N SER A 151 17.43 12.19 0.84
CA SER A 151 17.58 13.29 -0.11
C SER A 151 16.22 13.66 -0.73
N PRO A 152 16.04 14.92 -1.20
CA PRO A 152 14.82 15.30 -1.91
C PRO A 152 14.52 14.42 -3.13
N VAL A 153 13.23 14.21 -3.39
CA VAL A 153 12.68 13.45 -4.53
C VAL A 153 11.62 14.29 -5.25
N ASP A 154 11.15 13.83 -6.42
CA ASP A 154 10.08 14.56 -7.12
C ASP A 154 8.74 14.41 -6.42
N CYS A 155 8.43 13.19 -6.00
CA CYS A 155 7.14 12.88 -5.38
C CYS A 155 7.29 12.03 -4.11
N ILE A 156 6.42 12.31 -3.13
CA ILE A 156 6.23 11.46 -1.94
C ILE A 156 4.78 10.97 -1.92
N PHE A 157 4.60 9.69 -1.58
CA PHE A 157 3.30 9.09 -1.28
C PHE A 157 3.23 8.66 0.18
N LEU A 158 2.05 8.87 0.81
CA LEU A 158 1.75 8.41 2.17
C LEU A 158 0.30 7.90 2.24
N ASP A 159 0.12 6.79 2.94
CA ASP A 159 -1.17 6.23 3.38
C ASP A 159 -1.14 6.07 4.92
N PRO A 160 -1.35 7.16 5.68
CA PRO A 160 -1.23 7.13 7.13
C PRO A 160 -2.27 6.19 7.74
N ALA A 161 -1.82 5.23 8.56
CA ALA A 161 -2.69 4.30 9.25
C ALA A 161 -3.47 5.00 10.38
N ARG A 162 -4.69 4.53 10.65
CA ARG A 162 -5.47 5.03 11.79
C ARG A 162 -4.88 4.51 13.10
N ARG A 163 -4.76 5.37 14.11
CA ARG A 163 -4.46 4.95 15.49
C ARG A 163 -5.75 4.47 16.16
N ASN A 164 -6.12 3.21 15.96
CA ASN A 164 -7.28 2.63 16.63
C ASN A 164 -6.87 1.86 17.89
N GLU A 165 -6.57 2.55 18.96
CA GLU A 165 -6.47 1.88 20.28
C GLU A 165 -7.84 1.58 20.90
N HIS A 166 -8.94 2.24 20.47
CA HIS A 166 -10.25 2.13 21.14
C HIS A 166 -11.47 2.10 20.20
N GLY A 167 -11.33 1.73 18.93
CA GLY A 167 -12.51 1.52 18.03
C GLY A 167 -13.35 2.75 17.69
N GLY A 168 -12.84 3.97 17.95
CA GLY A 168 -13.52 5.21 17.60
C GLY A 168 -13.51 5.51 16.11
N LYS A 169 -14.47 6.32 15.64
CA LYS A 169 -14.43 6.85 14.27
C LYS A 169 -13.31 7.89 14.18
N THR A 170 -12.33 7.66 13.33
CA THR A 170 -11.27 8.64 13.02
C THR A 170 -11.88 9.81 12.27
N VAL A 171 -11.77 11.02 12.80
CA VAL A 171 -12.36 12.21 12.24
C VAL A 171 -11.30 13.25 11.83
N ALA A 172 -10.08 13.16 12.36
CA ALA A 172 -8.99 14.11 12.15
C ALA A 172 -7.69 13.45 11.70
N ILE A 173 -6.84 14.23 11.00
CA ILE A 173 -5.49 13.79 10.59
C ILE A 173 -4.60 13.51 11.81
N SER A 174 -4.83 14.22 12.93
CA SER A 174 -4.12 13.99 14.19
C SER A 174 -4.27 12.58 14.75
N ASP A 175 -5.32 11.85 14.34
CA ASP A 175 -5.58 10.47 14.75
C ASP A 175 -4.90 9.44 13.84
N CYS A 176 -4.15 9.90 12.84
CA CYS A 176 -3.41 9.08 11.91
C CYS A 176 -1.93 8.96 12.29
N GLU A 177 -1.28 7.88 11.84
CA GLU A 177 0.16 7.66 11.98
C GLU A 177 0.76 7.27 10.61
N PRO A 178 1.74 8.05 10.12
CA PRO A 178 2.26 9.30 10.69
C PRO A 178 1.24 10.44 10.68
N ASN A 179 1.38 11.40 11.61
CA ASN A 179 0.58 12.62 11.61
C ASN A 179 1.11 13.58 10.53
N VAL A 180 0.52 13.53 9.34
CA VAL A 180 1.01 14.26 8.17
C VAL A 180 0.87 15.77 8.31
N ALA A 181 -0.07 16.29 9.12
CA ALA A 181 -0.20 17.72 9.38
C ALA A 181 1.05 18.27 10.11
N LYS A 182 1.62 17.51 11.04
CA LYS A 182 2.87 17.90 11.72
C LYS A 182 4.09 17.77 10.81
N LEU A 183 4.02 16.95 9.78
CA LEU A 183 5.12 16.68 8.85
C LEU A 183 5.06 17.53 7.59
N GLU A 184 4.01 18.33 7.35
CA GLU A 184 3.80 19.07 6.10
C GLU A 184 5.05 19.87 5.68
N GLY A 185 5.60 20.67 6.57
CA GLY A 185 6.80 21.46 6.26
C GLY A 185 8.02 20.62 5.89
N LEU A 186 8.21 19.45 6.56
CA LEU A 186 9.29 18.53 6.23
C LEU A 186 9.04 17.84 4.89
N LEU A 187 7.82 17.39 4.63
CA LEU A 187 7.42 16.78 3.36
C LEU A 187 7.68 17.74 2.18
N LEU A 188 7.24 19.00 2.30
CA LEU A 188 7.46 20.03 1.29
C LEU A 188 8.93 20.39 1.09
N SER A 189 9.78 20.24 2.11
CA SER A 189 11.22 20.41 1.98
C SER A 189 11.90 19.26 1.23
N LYS A 190 11.23 18.10 1.12
CA LYS A 190 11.78 16.87 0.54
C LYS A 190 11.15 16.47 -0.81
N ALA A 191 10.02 17.07 -1.18
CA ALA A 191 9.39 16.75 -2.48
C ALA A 191 8.64 17.94 -3.08
N ASN A 192 8.59 17.98 -4.41
CA ASN A 192 7.81 18.96 -5.15
C ASN A 192 6.31 18.67 -5.10
N ARG A 193 5.93 17.40 -5.07
CA ARG A 193 4.54 16.94 -4.97
C ARG A 193 4.41 15.86 -3.91
N ILE A 194 3.38 15.96 -3.10
CA ILE A 194 3.06 14.98 -2.07
C ILE A 194 1.63 14.49 -2.30
N MET A 195 1.43 13.19 -2.38
CA MET A 195 0.11 12.55 -2.40
C MET A 195 -0.14 11.90 -1.06
N ILE A 196 -1.22 12.30 -0.40
CA ILE A 196 -1.65 11.72 0.87
C ILE A 196 -2.99 11.03 0.64
N LYS A 197 -3.02 9.72 0.88
CA LYS A 197 -4.25 8.93 0.86
C LYS A 197 -4.86 8.91 2.25
N LEU A 198 -6.12 9.25 2.35
CA LEU A 198 -6.85 9.33 3.60
C LEU A 198 -8.14 8.49 3.53
N SER A 199 -8.65 8.15 4.70
CA SER A 199 -9.95 7.49 4.81
C SER A 199 -11.08 8.42 4.35
N PRO A 200 -12.09 7.91 3.62
CA PRO A 200 -13.27 8.67 3.26
C PRO A 200 -14.12 9.12 4.47
N MET A 201 -13.79 8.63 5.68
CA MET A 201 -14.47 9.03 6.92
C MET A 201 -13.88 10.29 7.55
N LEU A 202 -12.77 10.83 7.01
CA LEU A 202 -12.18 12.08 7.49
C LEU A 202 -13.02 13.29 7.08
N ASP A 203 -13.07 14.28 7.96
CA ASP A 203 -13.65 15.60 7.64
C ASP A 203 -12.71 16.35 6.70
N LEU A 204 -13.12 16.48 5.43
CA LEU A 204 -12.35 17.16 4.40
C LEU A 204 -12.09 18.63 4.78
N SER A 205 -13.07 19.33 5.32
CA SER A 205 -12.92 20.75 5.68
C SER A 205 -11.88 20.94 6.78
N GLN A 206 -11.81 19.99 7.72
CA GLN A 206 -10.77 19.97 8.76
C GLN A 206 -9.42 19.62 8.18
N ALA A 207 -9.34 18.59 7.30
CA ALA A 207 -8.12 18.17 6.66
C ALA A 207 -7.46 19.31 5.86
N LEU A 208 -8.24 20.09 5.11
CA LEU A 208 -7.76 21.25 4.34
C LEU A 208 -7.23 22.40 5.23
N LYS A 209 -7.79 22.58 6.43
CA LYS A 209 -7.24 23.54 7.40
C LYS A 209 -5.91 23.08 7.99
N GLU A 210 -5.75 21.77 8.17
CA GLU A 210 -4.53 21.17 8.72
C GLU A 210 -3.40 21.03 7.68
N LEU A 211 -3.76 21.01 6.37
CA LEU A 211 -2.84 20.87 5.24
C LEU A 211 -3.07 22.02 4.22
N PRO A 212 -2.66 23.25 4.55
CA PRO A 212 -2.94 24.44 3.72
C PRO A 212 -2.27 24.44 2.35
N HIS A 213 -1.25 23.60 2.12
CA HIS A 213 -0.60 23.46 0.81
C HIS A 213 -1.28 22.44 -0.11
N THR A 214 -2.49 21.97 0.24
CA THR A 214 -3.29 21.11 -0.64
C THR A 214 -3.72 21.87 -1.88
N GLN A 215 -3.32 21.38 -3.05
CA GLN A 215 -3.63 21.98 -4.37
C GLN A 215 -4.79 21.26 -5.07
N GLU A 216 -4.95 19.97 -4.85
CA GLU A 216 -5.98 19.15 -5.49
C GLU A 216 -6.59 18.20 -4.46
N VAL A 217 -7.89 17.95 -4.59
CA VAL A 217 -8.63 16.97 -3.79
C VAL A 217 -9.34 15.99 -4.72
N HIS A 218 -9.11 14.69 -4.51
CA HIS A 218 -9.79 13.65 -5.27
C HIS A 218 -10.60 12.76 -4.32
N ILE A 219 -11.89 12.68 -4.57
CA ILE A 219 -12.81 11.77 -3.88
C ILE A 219 -13.03 10.57 -4.76
N ILE A 220 -12.44 9.43 -4.40
CA ILE A 220 -12.47 8.23 -5.22
C ILE A 220 -13.60 7.32 -4.77
N SER A 221 -14.51 7.06 -5.71
CA SER A 221 -15.63 6.12 -5.52
C SER A 221 -15.55 4.98 -6.51
N VAL A 222 -15.81 3.76 -6.04
CA VAL A 222 -15.89 2.56 -6.84
C VAL A 222 -17.21 1.86 -6.50
N ASN A 223 -18.01 1.50 -7.51
CA ASN A 223 -19.31 0.87 -7.34
C ASN A 223 -20.25 1.64 -6.38
N ASN A 224 -20.33 2.96 -6.53
CA ASN A 224 -21.12 3.89 -5.70
C ASN A 224 -20.72 3.93 -4.21
N GLU A 225 -19.54 3.45 -3.87
CA GLU A 225 -18.97 3.52 -2.52
C GLU A 225 -17.72 4.38 -2.52
N CYS A 226 -17.66 5.42 -1.66
CA CYS A 226 -16.46 6.22 -1.48
C CYS A 226 -15.38 5.38 -0.80
N LYS A 227 -14.25 5.19 -1.50
CA LYS A 227 -13.15 4.32 -1.04
C LYS A 227 -12.00 5.09 -0.42
N GLU A 228 -11.62 6.19 -1.05
CA GLU A 228 -10.42 6.94 -0.70
C GLU A 228 -10.63 8.44 -0.89
N LEU A 229 -9.99 9.22 -0.04
CA LEU A 229 -9.79 10.66 -0.20
C LEU A 229 -8.30 10.89 -0.46
N LEU A 230 -7.96 11.56 -1.57
CA LEU A 230 -6.57 11.94 -1.86
C LEU A 230 -6.41 13.45 -1.77
N LEU A 231 -5.34 13.87 -1.11
CA LEU A 231 -4.88 15.25 -1.11
C LEU A 231 -3.54 15.32 -1.83
N LEU A 232 -3.43 16.20 -2.84
CA LEU A 232 -2.16 16.48 -3.51
C LEU A 232 -1.67 17.84 -3.03
N LEU A 233 -0.50 17.83 -2.37
CA LEU A 233 0.15 19.02 -1.88
C LEU A 233 1.27 19.46 -2.85
N GLY A 234 1.49 20.76 -2.96
CA GLY A 234 2.58 21.37 -3.71
C GLY A 234 3.26 22.50 -2.93
N GLN A 235 4.25 23.12 -3.56
CA GLN A 235 5.14 24.12 -2.91
C GLN A 235 4.43 25.44 -2.53
N THR A 236 3.28 25.71 -3.11
CA THR A 236 2.50 26.95 -2.86
C THR A 236 1.13 26.61 -2.34
N ALA A 237 0.69 27.31 -1.31
CA ALA A 237 -0.71 27.25 -0.87
C ALA A 237 -1.60 27.94 -1.92
N PRO A 238 -2.63 27.28 -2.46
CA PRO A 238 -3.54 27.89 -3.43
C PRO A 238 -4.50 28.86 -2.73
N GLU A 239 -5.00 29.87 -3.46
CA GLU A 239 -6.07 30.74 -2.97
C GLU A 239 -7.41 30.02 -2.94
N GLU A 240 -7.66 29.14 -3.91
CA GLU A 240 -8.83 28.26 -4.00
C GLU A 240 -8.38 26.86 -4.43
N ILE A 241 -9.05 25.83 -3.90
CA ILE A 241 -8.81 24.42 -4.28
C ILE A 241 -9.90 24.02 -5.27
N PRO A 242 -9.53 23.59 -6.47
CA PRO A 242 -10.49 23.21 -7.51
C PRO A 242 -11.24 21.91 -7.17
#